data_4c229fbee960f74d6acf0278f8841d10
#
_entry.id   4c229fbee960f74d6acf0278f8841d10
#
_cell.length_a   1.000
_cell.length_b   1.000
_cell.length_c   1.000
_cell.angle_alpha   90.00
_cell.angle_beta   90.00
_cell.angle_gamma   90.00
#
_symmetry.space_group_name_H-M   'P 1'
#
loop_
_entity.id
_entity.type
_entity.pdbx_description
1 polymer ?
#
loop_
_entity_poly.entity_id
_entity_poly.type
_entity_poly.pdbx_seq_one_letter_code
_entity_poly.pdbx_strand_id
1 'polypeptide(L)'
;MTGKKTINVLQLCEHFGGKESQLHGVARTFQWWMPRFDRSRFNVLLCSRKGYDKAAEQMIQSGLSLLYLGYGKYDPRNLLKLIRLIREHDIDLLHLHGYGAGTWGRIAGALLHKPVIIHGRGNYHSVPPLQRIVERLLGPHTRYGLAVSASTRDYMVKHWHIPDNVVQVVYNGIPFDDIHPMSADWKLNFRRELGCGPDDRVLGIVGRLESFKGHREACCALQQIRKVIPNAVIWVLGDGVFEKELHAWVAERGMADCVKFLGFRRDVREIIQCFDIQLFPSYREGTPNTLYEALAVGNAIIASRVDGQAELLEDGKTALMFEAGDVDKLAQHILRVLQTPELMTALQAASKMRSEDFDGMRCIDAIQRLYERINANLKK
;
A
#
# COMPACT_ATOMS: atom_id res chain seq x y z
N MET A 1 -21.75 6.59 36.63
CA MET A 1 -20.81 6.13 35.57
C MET A 1 -20.94 7.08 34.40
N THR A 2 -20.05 8.06 34.29
CA THR A 2 -20.03 8.99 33.13
C THR A 2 -19.54 8.20 31.93
N GLY A 3 -20.46 7.85 31.03
CA GLY A 3 -20.14 7.13 29.80
C GLY A 3 -19.07 7.89 29.02
N LYS A 4 -17.95 7.23 28.72
CA LYS A 4 -16.86 7.81 27.93
C LYS A 4 -17.44 8.15 26.55
N LYS A 5 -17.56 9.43 26.22
CA LYS A 5 -18.15 9.87 24.93
C LYS A 5 -17.31 9.28 23.79
N THR A 6 -17.95 8.61 22.85
CA THR A 6 -17.33 8.08 21.61
C THR A 6 -16.66 9.21 20.84
N ILE A 7 -15.47 8.99 20.29
CA ILE A 7 -14.70 9.95 19.50
C ILE A 7 -15.16 9.84 18.04
N ASN A 8 -15.70 10.91 17.46
CA ASN A 8 -16.11 10.97 16.07
C ASN A 8 -14.91 11.38 15.20
N VAL A 9 -14.47 10.50 14.32
CA VAL A 9 -13.31 10.70 13.44
C VAL A 9 -13.75 10.74 11.99
N LEU A 10 -13.36 11.78 11.24
CA LEU A 10 -13.51 11.81 9.80
C LEU A 10 -12.18 11.46 9.13
N GLN A 11 -12.11 10.31 8.46
CA GLN A 11 -11.02 9.97 7.56
C GLN A 11 -11.31 10.48 6.16
N LEU A 12 -10.54 11.46 5.69
CA LEU A 12 -10.70 12.09 4.39
C LEU A 12 -9.56 11.69 3.46
N CYS A 13 -9.88 11.12 2.29
CA CYS A 13 -8.92 10.77 1.25
C CYS A 13 -9.23 11.45 -0.08
N GLU A 14 -8.32 11.33 -1.07
CA GLU A 14 -8.52 11.92 -2.40
C GLU A 14 -9.66 11.26 -3.17
N HIS A 15 -9.67 9.93 -3.20
CA HIS A 15 -10.66 9.08 -3.86
C HIS A 15 -10.49 7.63 -3.39
N PHE A 16 -11.48 6.78 -3.62
CA PHE A 16 -11.42 5.37 -3.23
C PHE A 16 -10.84 4.48 -4.32
N GLY A 17 -11.00 4.83 -5.60
CA GLY A 17 -10.53 4.02 -6.70
C GLY A 17 -10.04 4.78 -7.92
N GLY A 18 -9.61 4.03 -8.94
CA GLY A 18 -9.19 4.51 -10.24
C GLY A 18 -10.31 4.48 -11.30
N LYS A 19 -9.94 4.68 -12.57
CA LYS A 19 -10.89 4.74 -13.69
C LYS A 19 -11.65 3.42 -13.94
N GLU A 20 -11.14 2.26 -13.49
CA GLU A 20 -11.65 0.92 -13.79
C GLU A 20 -12.20 0.17 -12.56
N SER A 21 -12.84 0.86 -11.64
CA SER A 21 -13.51 0.24 -10.47
C SER A 21 -12.60 -0.42 -9.43
N GLN A 22 -11.30 -0.10 -9.42
CA GLN A 22 -10.34 -0.74 -8.53
C GLN A 22 -10.01 0.13 -7.32
N LEU A 23 -9.97 -0.51 -6.16
CA LEU A 23 -9.60 0.14 -4.91
C LEU A 23 -8.11 0.53 -4.94
N HIS A 24 -7.83 1.77 -4.61
CA HIS A 24 -6.47 2.20 -4.30
C HIS A 24 -5.94 1.54 -3.02
N GLY A 25 -4.62 1.53 -2.86
CA GLY A 25 -3.99 1.00 -1.65
C GLY A 25 -4.54 1.60 -0.35
N VAL A 26 -4.85 2.90 -0.34
CA VAL A 26 -5.47 3.58 0.83
C VAL A 26 -6.89 3.05 1.08
N ALA A 27 -7.71 2.91 0.05
CA ALA A 27 -9.08 2.40 0.19
C ALA A 27 -9.09 0.93 0.62
N ARG A 28 -8.15 0.11 0.10
CA ARG A 28 -7.96 -1.27 0.56
C ARG A 28 -7.56 -1.31 2.04
N THR A 29 -6.70 -0.40 2.47
CA THR A 29 -6.36 -0.28 3.90
C THR A 29 -7.61 0.05 4.74
N PHE A 30 -8.52 0.92 4.26
CA PHE A 30 -9.77 1.21 4.94
C PHE A 30 -10.69 -0.01 5.04
N GLN A 31 -10.80 -0.85 3.99
CA GLN A 31 -11.55 -2.11 4.08
C GLN A 31 -11.02 -3.02 5.20
N TRP A 32 -9.71 -3.04 5.41
CA TRP A 32 -9.10 -3.85 6.47
C TRP A 32 -9.27 -3.21 7.86
N TRP A 33 -9.11 -1.91 7.97
CA TRP A 33 -9.10 -1.22 9.25
C TRP A 33 -10.50 -1.00 9.82
N MET A 34 -11.46 -0.54 9.01
CA MET A 34 -12.76 -0.08 9.51
C MET A 34 -13.54 -1.13 10.29
N PRO A 35 -13.60 -2.41 9.87
CA PRO A 35 -14.26 -3.46 10.65
C PRO A 35 -13.58 -3.73 12.01
N ARG A 36 -12.30 -3.38 12.14
CA ARG A 36 -11.44 -3.71 13.29
C ARG A 36 -11.24 -2.56 14.27
N PHE A 37 -11.79 -1.38 13.97
CA PHE A 37 -11.82 -0.30 14.96
C PHE A 37 -12.78 -0.63 16.09
N ASP A 38 -12.39 -0.29 17.34
CA ASP A 38 -13.25 -0.43 18.51
C ASP A 38 -14.42 0.57 18.44
N ARG A 39 -15.57 0.09 17.99
CA ARG A 39 -16.79 0.90 17.80
C ARG A 39 -17.39 1.42 19.10
N SER A 40 -17.04 0.85 20.24
CA SER A 40 -17.45 1.39 21.55
C SER A 40 -16.73 2.69 21.90
N ARG A 41 -15.57 2.93 21.29
CA ARG A 41 -14.69 4.09 21.56
C ARG A 41 -14.64 5.07 20.40
N PHE A 42 -14.79 4.60 19.17
CA PHE A 42 -14.59 5.38 17.95
C PHE A 42 -15.77 5.22 16.97
N ASN A 43 -16.28 6.33 16.51
CA ASN A 43 -17.16 6.40 15.35
C ASN A 43 -16.36 6.97 14.18
N VAL A 44 -15.96 6.13 13.24
CA VAL A 44 -15.08 6.52 12.12
C VAL A 44 -15.89 6.60 10.83
N LEU A 45 -15.95 7.80 10.25
CA LEU A 45 -16.58 8.08 8.98
C LEU A 45 -15.53 8.19 7.88
N LEU A 46 -15.83 7.64 6.71
CA LEU A 46 -14.96 7.72 5.53
C LEU A 46 -15.50 8.74 4.54
N CYS A 47 -14.64 9.64 4.08
CA CYS A 47 -15.00 10.65 3.09
C CYS A 47 -13.99 10.67 1.93
N SER A 48 -14.48 10.72 0.70
CA SER A 48 -13.68 11.00 -0.49
C SER A 48 -13.83 12.46 -0.89
N ARG A 49 -12.71 13.12 -1.23
CA ARG A 49 -12.75 14.46 -1.81
C ARG A 49 -13.40 14.47 -3.19
N LYS A 50 -13.08 13.48 -4.03
CA LYS A 50 -13.79 13.27 -5.30
C LYS A 50 -15.21 12.78 -5.04
N GLY A 51 -16.04 12.82 -6.08
CA GLY A 51 -17.34 12.20 -6.09
C GLY A 51 -17.28 10.67 -6.04
N TYR A 52 -18.45 10.06 -6.13
CA TYR A 52 -18.61 8.62 -6.25
C TYR A 52 -17.76 8.05 -7.41
N ASP A 53 -17.15 6.92 -7.18
CA ASP A 53 -16.49 6.09 -8.19
C ASP A 53 -16.93 4.63 -8.03
N LYS A 54 -16.83 3.84 -9.12
CA LYS A 54 -17.25 2.43 -9.08
C LYS A 54 -16.48 1.56 -8.08
N ALA A 55 -15.27 1.96 -7.71
CA ALA A 55 -14.50 1.24 -6.69
C ALA A 55 -15.15 1.37 -5.30
N ALA A 56 -15.87 2.46 -5.05
CA ALA A 56 -16.61 2.66 -3.81
C ALA A 56 -17.71 1.60 -3.59
N GLU A 57 -18.24 0.99 -4.66
CA GLU A 57 -19.24 -0.09 -4.54
C GLU A 57 -18.71 -1.27 -3.72
N GLN A 58 -17.44 -1.62 -3.89
CA GLN A 58 -16.82 -2.70 -3.13
C GLN A 58 -16.75 -2.38 -1.64
N MET A 59 -16.49 -1.12 -1.29
CA MET A 59 -16.47 -0.68 0.11
C MET A 59 -17.89 -0.66 0.71
N ILE A 60 -18.88 -0.21 -0.05
CA ILE A 60 -20.30 -0.20 0.35
C ILE A 60 -20.79 -1.65 0.55
N GLN A 61 -20.45 -2.55 -0.37
CA GLN A 61 -20.78 -3.99 -0.25
C GLN A 61 -20.14 -4.64 0.99
N SER A 62 -18.99 -4.10 1.44
CA SER A 62 -18.35 -4.49 2.70
C SER A 62 -18.98 -3.84 3.93
N GLY A 63 -20.12 -3.15 3.80
CA GLY A 63 -20.86 -2.53 4.90
C GLY A 63 -20.32 -1.18 5.35
N LEU A 64 -19.45 -0.52 4.56
CA LEU A 64 -18.91 0.79 4.90
C LEU A 64 -19.78 1.91 4.39
N SER A 65 -20.09 2.88 5.26
CA SER A 65 -20.77 4.12 4.89
C SER A 65 -19.76 5.15 4.38
N LEU A 66 -20.01 5.71 3.19
CA LEU A 66 -19.10 6.61 2.52
C LEU A 66 -19.72 7.99 2.30
N LEU A 67 -18.93 9.03 2.56
CA LEU A 67 -19.25 10.43 2.30
C LEU A 67 -18.42 10.96 1.14
N TYR A 68 -18.90 12.01 0.48
CA TYR A 68 -18.23 12.60 -0.69
C TYR A 68 -18.29 14.11 -0.64
N LEU A 69 -17.15 14.78 -0.93
CA LEU A 69 -17.17 16.22 -1.19
C LEU A 69 -17.66 16.50 -2.63
N GLY A 70 -17.13 15.78 -3.60
CA GLY A 70 -17.62 15.78 -4.98
C GLY A 70 -17.07 16.88 -5.89
N TYR A 71 -16.00 17.59 -5.47
CA TYR A 71 -15.45 18.72 -6.22
C TYR A 71 -14.00 18.48 -6.67
N GLY A 72 -13.52 19.33 -7.60
CA GLY A 72 -12.15 19.34 -8.08
C GLY A 72 -11.13 19.62 -6.98
N LYS A 73 -9.85 19.29 -7.22
CA LYS A 73 -8.78 19.39 -6.19
C LYS A 73 -8.65 20.77 -5.57
N TYR A 74 -8.77 21.82 -6.37
CA TYR A 74 -8.59 23.22 -5.95
C TYR A 74 -9.91 24.00 -5.80
N ASP A 75 -11.04 23.32 -5.86
CA ASP A 75 -12.37 23.95 -5.77
C ASP A 75 -12.67 24.33 -4.31
N PRO A 76 -12.93 25.61 -3.99
CA PRO A 76 -13.19 26.08 -2.64
C PRO A 76 -14.49 25.52 -2.03
N ARG A 77 -15.41 25.03 -2.86
CA ARG A 77 -16.63 24.35 -2.39
C ARG A 77 -16.34 23.12 -1.54
N ASN A 78 -15.14 22.50 -1.72
CA ASN A 78 -14.66 21.45 -0.83
C ASN A 78 -14.64 21.90 0.63
N LEU A 79 -14.15 23.13 0.90
CA LEU A 79 -14.09 23.68 2.26
C LEU A 79 -15.46 23.86 2.87
N LEU A 80 -16.38 24.47 2.13
CA LEU A 80 -17.74 24.72 2.62
C LEU A 80 -18.47 23.42 2.96
N LYS A 81 -18.40 22.44 2.05
CA LYS A 81 -19.02 21.12 2.29
C LYS A 81 -18.37 20.36 3.43
N LEU A 82 -17.03 20.44 3.55
CA LEU A 82 -16.31 19.80 4.64
C LEU A 82 -16.68 20.41 6.01
N ILE A 83 -16.76 21.74 6.11
CA ILE A 83 -17.21 22.44 7.33
C ILE A 83 -18.62 21.97 7.71
N ARG A 84 -19.51 21.86 6.73
CA ARG A 84 -20.89 21.36 6.95
C ARG A 84 -20.86 19.91 7.47
N LEU A 85 -20.14 19.01 6.83
CA LEU A 85 -20.03 17.61 7.28
C LEU A 85 -19.43 17.48 8.69
N ILE A 86 -18.41 18.30 9.01
CA ILE A 86 -17.81 18.29 10.35
C ILE A 86 -18.84 18.66 11.41
N ARG A 87 -19.73 19.64 11.14
CA ARG A 87 -20.77 20.05 12.07
C ARG A 87 -21.93 19.05 12.14
N GLU A 88 -22.41 18.56 11.00
CA GLU A 88 -23.54 17.61 10.91
C GLU A 88 -23.25 16.29 11.61
N HIS A 89 -22.00 15.85 11.61
CA HIS A 89 -21.59 14.58 12.22
C HIS A 89 -20.80 14.74 13.53
N ASP A 90 -20.81 15.92 14.14
CA ASP A 90 -20.10 16.21 15.41
C ASP A 90 -18.65 15.71 15.40
N ILE A 91 -17.92 15.92 14.30
CA ILE A 91 -16.55 15.42 14.14
C ILE A 91 -15.62 16.04 15.18
N ASP A 92 -14.93 15.20 15.94
CA ASP A 92 -13.96 15.60 16.94
C ASP A 92 -12.55 15.71 16.37
N LEU A 93 -12.21 14.87 15.34
CA LEU A 93 -10.86 14.74 14.79
C LEU A 93 -10.90 14.50 13.27
N LEU A 94 -9.97 15.10 12.53
CA LEU A 94 -9.75 14.86 11.11
C LEU A 94 -8.49 14.02 10.88
N HIS A 95 -8.59 12.95 10.10
CA HIS A 95 -7.45 12.14 9.66
C HIS A 95 -7.38 12.16 8.13
N LEU A 96 -6.32 12.76 7.58
CA LEU A 96 -6.24 13.20 6.19
C LEU A 96 -5.21 12.40 5.40
N HIS A 97 -5.61 11.93 4.20
CA HIS A 97 -4.79 11.11 3.31
C HIS A 97 -4.70 11.75 1.93
N GLY A 98 -3.50 12.20 1.55
CA GLY A 98 -3.22 12.83 0.26
C GLY A 98 -3.28 14.36 0.28
N TYR A 99 -2.81 14.98 -0.79
CA TYR A 99 -2.57 16.43 -0.83
C TYR A 99 -3.83 17.28 -0.81
N GLY A 100 -4.83 17.00 -1.65
CA GLY A 100 -6.05 17.82 -1.70
C GLY A 100 -6.90 17.66 -0.44
N ALA A 101 -7.05 16.44 0.04
CA ALA A 101 -7.66 16.12 1.32
C ALA A 101 -6.90 16.82 2.47
N GLY A 102 -5.56 16.74 2.43
CA GLY A 102 -4.67 17.39 3.40
C GLY A 102 -4.79 18.91 3.40
N THR A 103 -4.93 19.55 2.25
CA THR A 103 -5.10 21.01 2.15
C THR A 103 -6.41 21.47 2.76
N TRP A 104 -7.53 20.95 2.25
CA TRP A 104 -8.86 21.37 2.72
C TRP A 104 -9.15 20.96 4.16
N GLY A 105 -8.68 19.78 4.56
CA GLY A 105 -8.84 19.31 5.93
C GLY A 105 -8.07 20.15 6.95
N ARG A 106 -6.83 20.58 6.66
CA ARG A 106 -6.06 21.47 7.54
C ARG A 106 -6.72 22.84 7.68
N ILE A 107 -7.20 23.40 6.57
CA ILE A 107 -7.91 24.69 6.58
C ILE A 107 -9.21 24.58 7.40
N ALA A 108 -10.04 23.57 7.16
CA ALA A 108 -11.26 23.34 7.90
C ALA A 108 -11.01 23.10 9.39
N GLY A 109 -9.98 22.29 9.71
CA GLY A 109 -9.55 22.03 11.08
C GLY A 109 -9.13 23.29 11.81
N ALA A 110 -8.35 24.16 11.15
CA ALA A 110 -7.95 25.46 11.72
C ALA A 110 -9.14 26.37 11.99
N LEU A 111 -10.07 26.50 11.03
CA LEU A 111 -11.28 27.34 11.16
C LEU A 111 -12.24 26.86 12.25
N LEU A 112 -12.33 25.54 12.46
CA LEU A 112 -13.24 24.94 13.43
C LEU A 112 -12.54 24.50 14.73
N HIS A 113 -11.25 24.82 14.90
CA HIS A 113 -10.42 24.42 16.05
C HIS A 113 -10.44 22.90 16.28
N LYS A 114 -10.51 22.11 15.19
CA LYS A 114 -10.47 20.64 15.25
C LYS A 114 -9.05 20.12 15.02
N PRO A 115 -8.58 19.13 15.79
CA PRO A 115 -7.29 18.52 15.58
C PRO A 115 -7.26 17.80 14.24
N VAL A 116 -6.07 17.82 13.62
CA VAL A 116 -5.83 17.25 12.30
C VAL A 116 -4.60 16.35 12.33
N ILE A 117 -4.73 15.14 11.82
CA ILE A 117 -3.63 14.24 11.53
C ILE A 117 -3.40 14.23 10.03
N ILE A 118 -2.16 14.43 9.61
CA ILE A 118 -1.71 14.23 8.23
C ILE A 118 -1.05 12.85 8.13
N HIS A 119 -1.53 12.01 7.22
CA HIS A 119 -0.99 10.67 7.00
C HIS A 119 -0.21 10.60 5.68
N GLY A 120 1.12 10.53 5.78
CA GLY A 120 2.03 10.26 4.66
C GLY A 120 1.98 8.78 4.27
N ARG A 121 1.66 8.52 2.99
CA ARG A 121 1.47 7.16 2.45
C ARG A 121 2.56 6.74 1.45
N GLY A 122 3.56 7.58 1.24
CA GLY A 122 4.68 7.32 0.33
C GLY A 122 5.42 8.58 -0.07
N ASN A 123 6.50 8.40 -0.82
CA ASN A 123 7.35 9.47 -1.31
C ASN A 123 6.87 9.92 -2.69
N TYR A 124 6.61 11.21 -2.85
CA TYR A 124 6.12 11.79 -4.11
C TYR A 124 7.26 12.56 -4.80
N HIS A 125 7.79 12.04 -5.91
CA HIS A 125 8.92 12.67 -6.61
C HIS A 125 8.57 13.95 -7.37
N SER A 126 7.31 14.15 -7.75
CA SER A 126 6.87 15.39 -8.39
C SER A 126 5.68 15.99 -7.65
N VAL A 127 5.95 17.02 -6.86
CA VAL A 127 4.91 17.82 -6.22
C VAL A 127 4.69 19.07 -7.08
N PRO A 128 3.47 19.33 -7.57
CA PRO A 128 3.19 20.54 -8.34
C PRO A 128 3.63 21.80 -7.59
N PRO A 129 4.10 22.86 -8.29
CA PRO A 129 4.60 24.07 -7.64
C PRO A 129 3.63 24.69 -6.63
N LEU A 130 2.35 24.79 -7.01
CA LEU A 130 1.31 25.30 -6.11
C LEU A 130 1.20 24.47 -4.83
N GLN A 131 1.27 23.15 -4.95
CA GLN A 131 1.19 22.25 -3.79
C GLN A 131 2.41 22.44 -2.86
N ARG A 132 3.61 22.68 -3.41
CA ARG A 132 4.82 22.98 -2.60
C ARG A 132 4.63 24.25 -1.77
N ILE A 133 4.01 25.29 -2.37
CA ILE A 133 3.68 26.52 -1.63
C ILE A 133 2.70 26.23 -0.50
N VAL A 134 1.64 25.47 -0.78
CA VAL A 134 0.66 25.08 0.22
C VAL A 134 1.30 24.30 1.37
N GLU A 135 2.16 23.32 1.07
CA GLU A 135 2.84 22.54 2.11
C GLU A 135 3.81 23.41 2.92
N ARG A 136 4.51 24.34 2.30
CA ARG A 136 5.38 25.29 2.99
C ARG A 136 4.62 26.21 3.96
N LEU A 137 3.38 26.56 3.64
CA LEU A 137 2.54 27.40 4.49
C LEU A 137 1.84 26.60 5.60
N LEU A 138 1.32 25.42 5.30
CA LEU A 138 0.51 24.63 6.23
C LEU A 138 1.33 23.61 7.04
N GLY A 139 2.46 23.16 6.52
CA GLY A 139 3.31 22.15 7.15
C GLY A 139 3.77 22.52 8.55
N PRO A 140 4.36 23.71 8.78
CA PRO A 140 4.87 24.13 10.09
C PRO A 140 3.78 24.19 11.19
N HIS A 141 2.52 24.31 10.80
CA HIS A 141 1.37 24.36 11.73
C HIS A 141 0.74 22.97 11.96
N THR A 142 1.27 21.91 11.35
CA THR A 142 0.78 20.54 11.55
C THR A 142 1.21 20.05 12.94
N ARG A 143 0.23 19.62 13.75
CA ARG A 143 0.47 19.17 15.13
C ARG A 143 0.59 17.65 15.27
N TYR A 144 0.08 16.89 14.31
CA TYR A 144 0.12 15.43 14.32
C TYR A 144 0.36 14.91 12.91
N GLY A 145 1.43 14.14 12.74
CA GLY A 145 1.79 13.45 11.51
C GLY A 145 1.86 11.94 11.74
N LEU A 146 1.41 11.17 10.77
CA LEU A 146 1.67 9.74 10.67
C LEU A 146 2.40 9.46 9.37
N ALA A 147 3.41 8.62 9.41
CA ALA A 147 4.16 8.17 8.24
C ALA A 147 4.16 6.64 8.21
N VAL A 148 3.97 6.05 7.03
CA VAL A 148 3.98 4.60 6.85
C VAL A 148 5.36 3.97 6.90
N SER A 149 6.42 4.79 6.92
CA SER A 149 7.84 4.38 6.97
C SER A 149 8.70 5.51 7.48
N ALA A 150 9.94 5.23 7.89
CA ALA A 150 10.91 6.26 8.26
C ALA A 150 11.25 7.15 7.07
N SER A 151 11.45 6.57 5.88
CA SER A 151 11.67 7.34 4.63
C SER A 151 10.51 8.27 4.30
N THR A 152 9.26 7.84 4.54
CA THR A 152 8.08 8.71 4.38
C THR A 152 8.06 9.83 5.43
N ARG A 153 8.45 9.55 6.69
CA ARG A 153 8.62 10.59 7.73
C ARG A 153 9.62 11.65 7.29
N ASP A 154 10.81 11.23 6.86
CA ASP A 154 11.86 12.13 6.40
C ASP A 154 11.38 12.98 5.21
N TYR A 155 10.63 12.36 4.30
CA TYR A 155 9.99 13.06 3.19
C TYR A 155 8.98 14.13 3.69
N MET A 156 8.12 13.81 4.66
CA MET A 156 7.15 14.74 5.24
C MET A 156 7.85 15.93 5.92
N VAL A 157 8.92 15.67 6.66
CA VAL A 157 9.73 16.71 7.32
C VAL A 157 10.40 17.61 6.27
N LYS A 158 11.10 17.01 5.31
CA LYS A 158 11.90 17.72 4.31
C LYS A 158 11.04 18.49 3.29
N HIS A 159 9.97 17.89 2.79
CA HIS A 159 9.21 18.42 1.66
C HIS A 159 7.85 18.99 2.01
N TRP A 160 7.24 18.55 3.12
CA TRP A 160 6.00 19.11 3.63
C TRP A 160 6.22 20.06 4.79
N HIS A 161 7.48 20.25 5.20
CA HIS A 161 7.88 21.14 6.28
C HIS A 161 7.14 20.88 7.61
N ILE A 162 6.75 19.65 7.84
CA ILE A 162 6.12 19.24 9.10
C ILE A 162 7.22 19.08 10.16
N PRO A 163 7.05 19.63 11.37
CA PRO A 163 8.05 19.46 12.43
C PRO A 163 8.32 17.99 12.74
N ASP A 164 9.58 17.61 12.88
CA ASP A 164 10.00 16.22 13.05
C ASP A 164 9.39 15.57 14.30
N ASN A 165 9.35 16.30 15.38
CA ASN A 165 8.86 15.84 16.68
C ASN A 165 7.36 15.53 16.73
N VAL A 166 6.60 15.87 15.67
CA VAL A 166 5.15 15.58 15.61
C VAL A 166 4.81 14.43 14.64
N VAL A 167 5.80 13.90 13.91
CA VAL A 167 5.59 12.80 12.96
C VAL A 167 5.96 11.46 13.62
N GLN A 168 4.96 10.60 13.75
CA GLN A 168 5.12 9.23 14.24
C GLN A 168 5.15 8.25 13.07
N VAL A 169 6.08 7.29 13.07
CA VAL A 169 6.10 6.18 12.11
C VAL A 169 5.15 5.09 12.61
N VAL A 170 4.21 4.70 11.74
CA VAL A 170 3.28 3.59 11.97
C VAL A 170 3.18 2.80 10.68
N TYR A 171 3.83 1.64 10.64
CA TYR A 171 3.77 0.74 9.48
C TYR A 171 2.33 0.25 9.25
N ASN A 172 1.89 0.14 8.00
CA ASN A 172 0.51 -0.22 7.68
C ASN A 172 0.10 -1.60 8.23
N GLY A 173 0.93 -2.61 8.01
CA GLY A 173 0.57 -3.99 8.29
C GLY A 173 -0.67 -4.46 7.51
N ILE A 174 -0.94 -5.75 7.58
CA ILE A 174 -2.18 -6.35 7.05
C ILE A 174 -2.80 -7.26 8.13
N PRO A 175 -4.13 -7.49 8.10
CA PRO A 175 -4.75 -8.45 8.99
C PRO A 175 -4.33 -9.87 8.61
N PHE A 176 -3.72 -10.59 9.52
CA PHE A 176 -3.31 -11.99 9.28
C PHE A 176 -4.49 -12.96 9.30
N ASP A 177 -5.56 -12.63 9.99
CA ASP A 177 -6.79 -13.43 10.04
C ASP A 177 -7.40 -13.68 8.65
N ASP A 178 -7.12 -12.80 7.69
CA ASP A 178 -7.62 -12.92 6.32
C ASP A 178 -6.68 -13.75 5.41
N ILE A 179 -5.59 -14.32 5.95
CA ILE A 179 -4.63 -15.13 5.17
C ILE A 179 -4.80 -16.59 5.52
N HIS A 180 -5.39 -17.33 4.59
CA HIS A 180 -5.60 -18.76 4.73
C HIS A 180 -4.57 -19.53 3.92
N PRO A 181 -3.86 -20.52 4.52
CA PRO A 181 -2.96 -21.37 3.79
C PRO A 181 -3.70 -22.22 2.74
N MET A 182 -3.23 -22.17 1.49
CA MET A 182 -3.76 -23.01 0.42
C MET A 182 -3.07 -24.38 0.42
N SER A 183 -3.85 -25.45 0.17
CA SER A 183 -3.30 -26.80 0.09
C SER A 183 -2.35 -26.96 -1.11
N ALA A 184 -1.42 -27.91 -1.03
CA ALA A 184 -0.50 -28.22 -2.12
C ALA A 184 -1.25 -28.59 -3.40
N ASP A 185 -2.32 -29.38 -3.29
CA ASP A 185 -3.15 -29.78 -4.44
C ASP A 185 -3.86 -28.58 -5.07
N TRP A 186 -4.37 -27.63 -4.26
CA TRP A 186 -4.95 -26.42 -4.80
C TRP A 186 -3.93 -25.61 -5.59
N LYS A 187 -2.73 -25.38 -5.03
CA LYS A 187 -1.65 -24.63 -5.70
C LYS A 187 -1.24 -25.28 -7.02
N LEU A 188 -1.12 -26.61 -7.04
CA LEU A 188 -0.76 -27.36 -8.24
C LEU A 188 -1.86 -27.26 -9.31
N ASN A 189 -3.13 -27.42 -8.93
CA ASN A 189 -4.25 -27.31 -9.85
C ASN A 189 -4.38 -25.90 -10.42
N PHE A 190 -4.24 -24.87 -9.58
CA PHE A 190 -4.27 -23.46 -10.02
C PHE A 190 -3.11 -23.14 -10.98
N ARG A 191 -1.90 -23.66 -10.73
CA ARG A 191 -0.77 -23.55 -11.68
C ARG A 191 -1.11 -24.20 -13.02
N ARG A 192 -1.73 -25.39 -13.01
CA ARG A 192 -2.14 -26.10 -14.24
C ARG A 192 -3.21 -25.34 -15.03
N GLU A 193 -4.20 -24.78 -14.36
CA GLU A 193 -5.24 -23.92 -14.99
C GLU A 193 -4.62 -22.75 -15.73
N LEU A 194 -3.53 -22.22 -15.20
CA LEU A 194 -2.77 -21.15 -15.84
C LEU A 194 -1.68 -21.69 -16.79
N GLY A 195 -1.74 -22.99 -17.14
CA GLY A 195 -0.82 -23.62 -18.11
C GLY A 195 0.63 -23.69 -17.60
N CYS A 196 0.82 -23.88 -16.29
CA CYS A 196 2.11 -24.18 -15.70
C CYS A 196 2.16 -25.64 -15.24
N GLY A 197 3.25 -26.34 -15.59
CA GLY A 197 3.52 -27.69 -15.16
C GLY A 197 4.08 -27.75 -13.73
N PRO A 198 4.25 -28.95 -13.18
CA PRO A 198 4.80 -29.14 -11.84
C PRO A 198 6.27 -28.69 -11.72
N ASP A 199 7.01 -28.73 -12.82
CA ASP A 199 8.43 -28.38 -12.86
C ASP A 199 8.67 -26.89 -13.14
N ASP A 200 7.62 -26.16 -13.56
CA ASP A 200 7.74 -24.72 -13.86
C ASP A 200 8.12 -23.92 -12.63
N ARG A 201 8.99 -22.93 -12.83
CA ARG A 201 9.40 -21.98 -11.79
C ARG A 201 8.64 -20.68 -11.95
N VAL A 202 7.74 -20.44 -11.02
CA VAL A 202 6.81 -19.29 -11.08
C VAL A 202 7.36 -18.12 -10.29
N LEU A 203 7.76 -17.07 -10.99
CA LEU A 203 8.11 -15.78 -10.41
C LEU A 203 6.87 -14.89 -10.42
N GLY A 204 6.58 -14.18 -9.34
CA GLY A 204 5.39 -13.34 -9.25
C GLY A 204 5.71 -11.86 -9.05
N ILE A 205 5.00 -10.99 -9.77
CA ILE A 205 4.99 -9.54 -9.52
C ILE A 205 3.55 -9.11 -9.29
N VAL A 206 3.30 -8.43 -8.17
CA VAL A 206 1.97 -7.97 -7.79
C VAL A 206 1.98 -6.46 -7.54
N GLY A 207 1.16 -5.74 -8.29
CA GLY A 207 1.04 -4.29 -8.10
C GLY A 207 0.45 -3.59 -9.31
N ARG A 208 0.28 -2.27 -9.19
CA ARG A 208 -0.16 -1.47 -10.33
C ARG A 208 0.88 -1.50 -11.45
N LEU A 209 0.44 -1.60 -12.68
CA LEU A 209 1.33 -1.51 -13.84
C LEU A 209 1.72 -0.04 -14.08
N GLU A 210 2.82 0.35 -13.45
CA GLU A 210 3.45 1.67 -13.53
C GLU A 210 4.92 1.50 -13.95
N SER A 211 5.47 2.43 -14.69
CA SER A 211 6.84 2.32 -15.23
C SER A 211 7.91 2.16 -14.15
N PHE A 212 7.68 2.73 -12.95
CA PHE A 212 8.64 2.66 -11.84
C PHE A 212 8.57 1.36 -11.01
N LYS A 213 7.68 0.42 -11.37
CA LYS A 213 7.53 -0.86 -10.66
C LYS A 213 8.50 -1.94 -11.10
N GLY A 214 9.31 -1.69 -12.14
CA GLY A 214 10.39 -2.58 -12.55
C GLY A 214 9.94 -3.84 -13.27
N HIS A 215 8.76 -3.84 -13.90
CA HIS A 215 8.26 -4.99 -14.66
C HIS A 215 9.17 -5.37 -15.84
N ARG A 216 9.73 -4.36 -16.54
CA ARG A 216 10.68 -4.59 -17.64
C ARG A 216 11.97 -5.21 -17.15
N GLU A 217 12.48 -4.74 -16.03
CA GLU A 217 13.71 -5.26 -15.38
C GLU A 217 13.53 -6.73 -15.01
N ALA A 218 12.38 -7.10 -14.44
CA ALA A 218 12.06 -8.47 -14.14
C ALA A 218 11.96 -9.34 -15.40
N CYS A 219 11.36 -8.85 -16.48
CA CYS A 219 11.30 -9.55 -17.75
C CYS A 219 12.69 -9.69 -18.38
N CYS A 220 13.56 -8.68 -18.31
CA CYS A 220 14.96 -8.79 -18.78
C CYS A 220 15.73 -9.84 -17.95
N ALA A 221 15.54 -9.86 -16.64
CA ALA A 221 16.13 -10.90 -15.79
C ALA A 221 15.61 -12.29 -16.16
N LEU A 222 14.30 -12.43 -16.46
CA LEU A 222 13.72 -13.70 -16.93
C LEU A 222 14.41 -14.21 -18.20
N GLN A 223 14.70 -13.34 -19.18
CA GLN A 223 15.43 -13.74 -20.40
C GLN A 223 16.81 -14.34 -20.10
N GLN A 224 17.51 -13.80 -19.11
CA GLN A 224 18.78 -14.35 -18.66
C GLN A 224 18.60 -15.70 -17.95
N ILE A 225 17.62 -15.80 -17.07
CA ILE A 225 17.33 -16.97 -16.25
C ILE A 225 16.93 -18.15 -17.14
N ARG A 226 16.11 -17.93 -18.17
CA ARG A 226 15.64 -19.00 -19.09
C ARG A 226 16.75 -19.66 -19.90
N LYS A 227 17.93 -19.07 -19.99
CA LYS A 227 19.11 -19.75 -20.55
C LYS A 227 19.61 -20.91 -19.69
N VAL A 228 19.28 -20.88 -18.38
CA VAL A 228 19.71 -21.87 -17.38
C VAL A 228 18.50 -22.69 -16.90
N ILE A 229 17.35 -22.07 -16.74
CA ILE A 229 16.08 -22.66 -16.28
C ILE A 229 15.00 -22.32 -17.33
N PRO A 230 14.88 -23.09 -18.42
CA PRO A 230 14.00 -22.79 -19.57
C PRO A 230 12.52 -22.73 -19.21
N ASN A 231 12.09 -23.42 -18.16
CA ASN A 231 10.72 -23.49 -17.65
C ASN A 231 10.42 -22.41 -16.58
N ALA A 232 11.23 -21.36 -16.46
CA ALA A 232 10.90 -20.20 -15.63
C ALA A 232 9.86 -19.32 -16.32
N VAL A 233 8.85 -18.87 -15.57
CA VAL A 233 7.77 -17.99 -16.03
C VAL A 233 7.56 -16.86 -15.04
N ILE A 234 7.05 -15.72 -15.53
CA ILE A 234 6.61 -14.62 -14.67
C ILE A 234 5.09 -14.48 -14.76
N TRP A 235 4.43 -14.41 -13.61
CA TRP A 235 3.04 -14.00 -13.49
C TRP A 235 2.98 -12.53 -13.03
N VAL A 236 2.28 -11.72 -13.80
CA VAL A 236 2.08 -10.28 -13.53
C VAL A 236 0.64 -10.06 -13.12
N LEU A 237 0.43 -9.67 -11.85
CA LEU A 237 -0.88 -9.39 -11.27
C LEU A 237 -1.05 -7.89 -11.07
N GLY A 238 -2.12 -7.36 -11.60
CA GLY A 238 -2.50 -5.96 -11.50
C GLY A 238 -2.79 -5.36 -12.87
N ASP A 239 -3.11 -4.07 -12.86
CA ASP A 239 -3.38 -3.24 -14.02
C ASP A 239 -2.78 -1.85 -13.84
N GLY A 240 -2.83 -1.02 -14.86
CA GLY A 240 -2.33 0.35 -14.75
C GLY A 240 -2.04 1.00 -16.08
N VAL A 241 -1.60 2.25 -16.00
CA VAL A 241 -1.37 3.09 -17.19
C VAL A 241 -0.25 2.56 -18.11
N PHE A 242 0.63 1.75 -17.57
CA PHE A 242 1.76 1.15 -18.27
C PHE A 242 1.42 -0.19 -18.97
N GLU A 243 0.21 -0.71 -18.78
CA GLU A 243 -0.21 -2.04 -19.24
C GLU A 243 -0.02 -2.25 -20.74
N LYS A 244 -0.60 -1.38 -21.56
CA LYS A 244 -0.52 -1.49 -23.03
C LYS A 244 0.92 -1.48 -23.53
N GLU A 245 1.74 -0.60 -22.97
CA GLU A 245 3.14 -0.47 -23.34
C GLU A 245 3.94 -1.70 -22.92
N LEU A 246 3.66 -2.24 -21.74
CA LEU A 246 4.34 -3.45 -21.24
C LEU A 246 3.96 -4.68 -22.06
N HIS A 247 2.68 -4.85 -22.44
CA HIS A 247 2.23 -5.93 -23.34
C HIS A 247 2.93 -5.90 -24.68
N ALA A 248 2.97 -4.71 -25.33
CA ALA A 248 3.67 -4.53 -26.61
C ALA A 248 5.16 -4.87 -26.46
N TRP A 249 5.79 -4.38 -25.41
CA TRP A 249 7.20 -4.59 -25.12
C TRP A 249 7.55 -6.08 -24.93
N VAL A 250 6.69 -6.85 -24.24
CA VAL A 250 6.83 -8.29 -24.04
C VAL A 250 6.66 -9.05 -25.36
N ALA A 251 5.66 -8.68 -26.17
CA ALA A 251 5.38 -9.31 -27.47
C ALA A 251 6.54 -9.09 -28.46
N GLU A 252 7.06 -7.85 -28.57
CA GLU A 252 8.20 -7.50 -29.43
C GLU A 252 9.46 -8.32 -29.11
N ARG A 253 9.59 -8.82 -27.89
CA ARG A 253 10.73 -9.63 -27.43
C ARG A 253 10.48 -11.13 -27.45
N GLY A 254 9.32 -11.56 -28.00
CA GLY A 254 8.96 -12.97 -28.09
C GLY A 254 8.80 -13.65 -26.72
N MET A 255 8.34 -12.92 -25.70
CA MET A 255 8.23 -13.44 -24.33
C MET A 255 6.79 -13.81 -23.94
N ALA A 256 5.86 -13.81 -24.88
CA ALA A 256 4.44 -14.05 -24.60
C ALA A 256 4.15 -15.46 -24.04
N ASP A 257 5.03 -16.42 -24.27
CA ASP A 257 4.95 -17.78 -23.75
C ASP A 257 5.34 -17.88 -22.26
N CYS A 258 6.17 -16.96 -21.77
CA CYS A 258 6.75 -17.03 -20.41
C CYS A 258 6.38 -15.85 -19.52
N VAL A 259 5.71 -14.83 -20.02
CA VAL A 259 5.17 -13.71 -19.21
C VAL A 259 3.64 -13.72 -19.30
N LYS A 260 3.01 -14.07 -18.18
CA LYS A 260 1.54 -14.18 -18.10
C LYS A 260 0.96 -13.00 -17.35
N PHE A 261 0.13 -12.21 -18.03
CA PHE A 261 -0.63 -11.13 -17.43
C PHE A 261 -1.96 -11.65 -16.90
N LEU A 262 -2.14 -11.63 -15.59
CA LEU A 262 -3.35 -12.12 -14.92
C LEU A 262 -4.35 -10.99 -14.64
N GLY A 263 -4.00 -9.74 -14.99
CA GLY A 263 -4.84 -8.58 -14.75
C GLY A 263 -5.07 -8.31 -13.26
N PHE A 264 -6.08 -7.51 -12.97
CA PHE A 264 -6.51 -7.30 -11.58
C PHE A 264 -7.20 -8.54 -11.03
N ARG A 265 -6.73 -9.00 -9.86
CA ARG A 265 -7.29 -10.17 -9.17
C ARG A 265 -7.74 -9.79 -7.75
N ARG A 266 -8.87 -10.36 -7.30
CA ARG A 266 -9.34 -10.22 -5.91
C ARG A 266 -8.74 -11.25 -4.97
N ASP A 267 -8.46 -12.42 -5.51
CA ASP A 267 -7.85 -13.58 -4.87
C ASP A 267 -6.31 -13.56 -4.89
N VAL A 268 -5.74 -12.34 -4.75
CA VAL A 268 -4.27 -12.14 -4.78
C VAL A 268 -3.58 -12.95 -3.68
N ARG A 269 -4.17 -13.04 -2.48
CA ARG A 269 -3.58 -13.72 -1.33
C ARG A 269 -3.47 -15.23 -1.50
N GLU A 270 -4.38 -15.80 -2.29
CA GLU A 270 -4.34 -17.19 -2.71
C GLU A 270 -3.28 -17.38 -3.80
N ILE A 271 -3.29 -16.53 -4.83
CA ILE A 271 -2.39 -16.64 -5.99
C ILE A 271 -0.92 -16.49 -5.60
N ILE A 272 -0.58 -15.53 -4.73
CA ILE A 272 0.82 -15.30 -4.32
C ILE A 272 1.44 -16.53 -3.61
N GLN A 273 0.62 -17.41 -3.05
CA GLN A 273 1.07 -18.68 -2.48
C GLN A 273 1.48 -19.71 -3.54
N CYS A 274 1.18 -19.44 -4.82
CA CYS A 274 1.63 -20.25 -5.96
C CYS A 274 3.00 -19.79 -6.51
N PHE A 275 3.60 -18.71 -6.00
CA PHE A 275 4.91 -18.26 -6.45
C PHE A 275 6.04 -19.06 -5.78
N ASP A 276 7.07 -19.38 -6.53
CA ASP A 276 8.33 -19.85 -5.98
C ASP A 276 9.13 -18.67 -5.41
N ILE A 277 9.10 -17.52 -6.11
CA ILE A 277 9.73 -16.27 -5.68
C ILE A 277 8.81 -15.12 -5.98
N GLN A 278 8.63 -14.18 -5.04
CA GLN A 278 7.95 -12.92 -5.29
C GLN A 278 8.95 -11.79 -5.48
N LEU A 279 8.80 -11.05 -6.58
CA LEU A 279 9.72 -9.99 -7.01
C LEU A 279 9.15 -8.61 -6.70
N PHE A 280 10.01 -7.73 -6.19
CA PHE A 280 9.72 -6.32 -5.90
C PHE A 280 10.80 -5.41 -6.52
N PRO A 281 10.89 -5.32 -7.85
CA PRO A 281 11.99 -4.64 -8.54
C PRO A 281 11.75 -3.14 -8.73
N SER A 282 10.98 -2.52 -7.84
CA SER A 282 10.57 -1.12 -7.96
C SER A 282 11.74 -0.14 -7.83
N TYR A 283 11.64 1.00 -8.50
CA TYR A 283 12.57 2.12 -8.36
C TYR A 283 12.25 3.02 -7.15
N ARG A 284 11.04 2.90 -6.59
CA ARG A 284 10.57 3.67 -5.43
C ARG A 284 9.34 3.03 -4.84
N GLU A 285 9.24 3.05 -3.51
CA GLU A 285 8.08 2.57 -2.75
C GLU A 285 7.97 3.31 -1.42
N GLY A 286 6.74 3.46 -0.93
CA GLY A 286 6.55 3.65 0.49
C GLY A 286 6.70 2.30 1.21
N THR A 287 5.59 1.72 1.64
CA THR A 287 5.53 0.34 2.09
C THR A 287 4.42 -0.35 1.30
N PRO A 288 4.75 -1.13 0.25
CA PRO A 288 3.73 -1.74 -0.59
C PRO A 288 2.95 -2.80 0.18
N ASN A 289 1.61 -2.74 0.12
CA ASN A 289 0.75 -3.70 0.80
C ASN A 289 1.06 -5.15 0.39
N THR A 290 1.42 -5.35 -0.88
CA THR A 290 1.78 -6.66 -1.42
C THR A 290 3.06 -7.24 -0.81
N LEU A 291 3.94 -6.40 -0.26
CA LEU A 291 5.11 -6.88 0.48
C LEU A 291 4.72 -7.42 1.86
N TYR A 292 3.79 -6.78 2.55
CA TYR A 292 3.22 -7.35 3.78
C TYR A 292 2.50 -8.67 3.50
N GLU A 293 1.76 -8.76 2.38
CA GLU A 293 1.11 -10.01 1.95
C GLU A 293 2.15 -11.11 1.65
N ALA A 294 3.23 -10.78 0.94
CA ALA A 294 4.32 -11.71 0.66
C ALA A 294 5.01 -12.25 1.92
N LEU A 295 5.31 -11.35 2.87
CA LEU A 295 5.85 -11.73 4.18
C LEU A 295 4.88 -12.65 4.93
N ALA A 296 3.60 -12.29 4.98
CA ALA A 296 2.60 -13.02 5.74
C ALA A 296 2.27 -14.41 5.19
N VAL A 297 2.39 -14.65 3.87
CA VAL A 297 2.28 -16.01 3.30
C VAL A 297 3.60 -16.78 3.38
N GLY A 298 4.72 -16.10 3.66
CA GLY A 298 6.04 -16.72 3.75
C GLY A 298 6.66 -16.98 2.37
N ASN A 299 6.57 -16.04 1.43
CA ASN A 299 7.22 -16.15 0.14
C ASN A 299 8.74 -15.90 0.26
N ALA A 300 9.54 -16.58 -0.60
CA ALA A 300 10.89 -16.14 -0.87
C ALA A 300 10.83 -14.80 -1.63
N ILE A 301 11.49 -13.77 -1.11
CA ILE A 301 11.39 -12.41 -1.61
C ILE A 301 12.72 -11.97 -2.22
N ILE A 302 12.65 -11.37 -3.42
CA ILE A 302 13.77 -10.62 -4.00
C ILE A 302 13.29 -9.21 -4.29
N ALA A 303 13.97 -8.20 -3.71
CA ALA A 303 13.51 -6.83 -3.73
C ALA A 303 14.63 -5.84 -4.03
N SER A 304 14.31 -4.74 -4.71
CA SER A 304 15.22 -3.62 -4.84
C SER A 304 15.39 -2.89 -3.51
N ARG A 305 16.60 -2.35 -3.27
CA ARG A 305 16.94 -1.60 -2.05
C ARG A 305 16.44 -0.17 -2.17
N VAL A 306 15.14 0.02 -1.99
CA VAL A 306 14.51 1.34 -2.10
C VAL A 306 13.62 1.62 -0.91
N ASP A 307 13.66 2.88 -0.45
CA ASP A 307 12.72 3.48 0.52
C ASP A 307 12.17 2.50 1.57
N GLY A 308 10.85 2.43 1.69
CA GLY A 308 10.18 1.60 2.68
C GLY A 308 10.31 0.08 2.46
N GLN A 309 10.73 -0.42 1.28
CA GLN A 309 11.05 -1.85 1.10
C GLN A 309 12.26 -2.23 1.97
N ALA A 310 13.31 -1.38 1.94
CA ALA A 310 14.52 -1.61 2.71
C ALA A 310 14.30 -1.54 4.24
N GLU A 311 13.22 -0.88 4.68
CA GLU A 311 12.85 -0.84 6.10
C GLU A 311 12.15 -2.13 6.57
N LEU A 312 11.41 -2.79 5.69
CA LEU A 312 10.67 -3.99 6.01
C LEU A 312 11.51 -5.26 5.92
N LEU A 313 12.58 -5.24 5.13
CA LEU A 313 13.39 -6.40 4.75
C LEU A 313 14.79 -6.34 5.35
N GLU A 314 15.35 -7.50 5.65
CA GLU A 314 16.75 -7.70 6.06
C GLU A 314 17.47 -8.50 4.96
N ASP A 315 18.44 -7.84 4.28
CA ASP A 315 19.18 -8.46 3.18
C ASP A 315 19.94 -9.72 3.62
N GLY A 316 19.83 -10.78 2.81
CA GLY A 316 20.43 -12.08 3.09
C GLY A 316 19.69 -12.90 4.15
N LYS A 317 18.64 -12.36 4.79
CA LYS A 317 17.89 -13.05 5.84
C LYS A 317 16.41 -13.20 5.48
N THR A 318 15.68 -12.09 5.32
CA THR A 318 14.25 -12.12 4.98
C THR A 318 14.00 -11.93 3.48
N ALA A 319 14.99 -11.44 2.75
CA ALA A 319 14.96 -11.26 1.30
C ALA A 319 16.40 -11.23 0.76
N LEU A 320 16.56 -11.39 -0.56
CA LEU A 320 17.79 -10.96 -1.24
C LEU A 320 17.53 -9.58 -1.87
N MET A 321 18.40 -8.64 -1.60
CA MET A 321 18.23 -7.27 -2.06
C MET A 321 19.26 -6.88 -3.10
N PHE A 322 18.84 -6.01 -4.04
CA PHE A 322 19.67 -5.50 -5.13
C PHE A 322 19.42 -4.01 -5.37
N GLU A 323 20.33 -3.32 -6.05
CA GLU A 323 20.12 -1.91 -6.39
C GLU A 323 19.08 -1.79 -7.51
N ALA A 324 18.20 -0.80 -7.41
CA ALA A 324 17.11 -0.60 -8.38
C ALA A 324 17.67 -0.43 -9.80
N GLY A 325 17.15 -1.23 -10.74
CA GLY A 325 17.60 -1.26 -12.13
C GLY A 325 18.76 -2.23 -12.42
N ASP A 326 19.38 -2.84 -11.40
CA ASP A 326 20.42 -3.83 -11.58
C ASP A 326 19.80 -5.20 -11.97
N VAL A 327 19.54 -5.35 -13.27
CA VAL A 327 18.94 -6.56 -13.87
C VAL A 327 19.84 -7.79 -13.69
N ASP A 328 21.16 -7.63 -13.77
CA ASP A 328 22.09 -8.74 -13.66
C ASP A 328 22.11 -9.30 -12.24
N LYS A 329 22.11 -8.42 -11.24
CA LYS A 329 22.01 -8.83 -9.84
C LYS A 329 20.69 -9.48 -9.51
N LEU A 330 19.59 -8.94 -10.06
CA LEU A 330 18.26 -9.55 -9.94
C LEU A 330 18.26 -10.98 -10.50
N ALA A 331 18.77 -11.18 -11.72
CA ALA A 331 18.87 -12.50 -12.34
C ALA A 331 19.74 -13.47 -11.53
N GLN A 332 20.91 -13.01 -11.04
CA GLN A 332 21.79 -13.79 -10.17
C GLN A 332 21.08 -14.23 -8.89
N HIS A 333 20.34 -13.34 -8.24
CA HIS A 333 19.59 -13.66 -7.02
C HIS A 333 18.50 -14.69 -7.27
N ILE A 334 17.74 -14.55 -8.38
CA ILE A 334 16.70 -15.50 -8.75
C ILE A 334 17.31 -16.89 -9.00
N LEU A 335 18.38 -16.98 -9.80
CA LEU A 335 19.07 -18.25 -10.06
C LEU A 335 19.58 -18.88 -8.76
N ARG A 336 20.22 -18.09 -7.89
CA ARG A 336 20.73 -18.55 -6.60
C ARG A 336 19.61 -19.18 -5.74
N VAL A 337 18.45 -18.52 -5.64
CA VAL A 337 17.33 -19.05 -4.85
C VAL A 337 16.74 -20.30 -5.48
N LEU A 338 16.53 -20.32 -6.82
CA LEU A 338 15.94 -21.47 -7.51
C LEU A 338 16.86 -22.71 -7.53
N GLN A 339 18.18 -22.52 -7.47
CA GLN A 339 19.18 -23.60 -7.47
C GLN A 339 19.56 -24.04 -6.05
N THR A 340 19.12 -23.35 -4.99
CA THR A 340 19.48 -23.66 -3.60
C THR A 340 18.22 -23.82 -2.77
N PRO A 341 17.58 -25.00 -2.71
CA PRO A 341 16.34 -25.25 -1.98
C PRO A 341 16.40 -24.85 -0.50
N GLU A 342 17.57 -25.05 0.13
CA GLU A 342 17.81 -24.67 1.53
C GLU A 342 17.73 -23.15 1.73
N LEU A 343 18.27 -22.36 0.80
CA LEU A 343 18.17 -20.90 0.82
C LEU A 343 16.72 -20.45 0.63
N MET A 344 16.00 -21.04 -0.33
CA MET A 344 14.60 -20.76 -0.55
C MET A 344 13.79 -20.99 0.73
N THR A 345 13.93 -22.15 1.35
CA THR A 345 13.23 -22.51 2.60
C THR A 345 13.60 -21.55 3.74
N ALA A 346 14.87 -21.18 3.88
CA ALA A 346 15.32 -20.25 4.90
C ALA A 346 14.72 -18.86 4.71
N LEU A 347 14.69 -18.33 3.47
CA LEU A 347 14.05 -17.04 3.16
C LEU A 347 12.55 -17.07 3.44
N GLN A 348 11.86 -18.15 3.07
CA GLN A 348 10.42 -18.33 3.32
C GLN A 348 10.10 -18.33 4.81
N ALA A 349 10.86 -19.08 5.61
CA ALA A 349 10.68 -19.12 7.05
C ALA A 349 10.96 -17.75 7.70
N ALA A 350 12.04 -17.08 7.31
CA ALA A 350 12.40 -15.77 7.82
C ALA A 350 11.39 -14.69 7.41
N SER A 351 10.86 -14.73 6.18
CA SER A 351 9.77 -13.86 5.74
C SER A 351 8.54 -14.03 6.62
N LYS A 352 8.14 -15.27 6.88
CA LYS A 352 6.99 -15.56 7.74
C LYS A 352 7.17 -15.03 9.16
N MET A 353 8.33 -15.24 9.77
CA MET A 353 8.64 -14.71 11.09
C MET A 353 8.62 -13.17 11.10
N ARG A 354 9.23 -12.53 10.07
CA ARG A 354 9.28 -11.07 9.94
C ARG A 354 7.88 -10.45 9.86
N SER A 355 6.91 -11.15 9.28
CA SER A 355 5.54 -10.66 9.16
C SER A 355 4.90 -10.32 10.51
N GLU A 356 5.26 -11.00 11.59
CA GLU A 356 4.71 -10.78 12.93
C GLU A 356 4.94 -9.35 13.45
N ASP A 357 6.00 -8.68 12.97
CA ASP A 357 6.27 -7.27 13.28
C ASP A 357 5.26 -6.32 12.63
N PHE A 358 4.56 -6.77 11.61
CA PHE A 358 3.67 -5.98 10.75
C PHE A 358 2.22 -6.47 10.75
N ASP A 359 1.76 -6.97 11.87
CA ASP A 359 0.33 -7.26 12.07
C ASP A 359 -0.49 -5.96 12.00
N GLY A 360 -1.52 -5.97 11.14
CA GLY A 360 -2.41 -4.84 10.96
C GLY A 360 -3.11 -4.38 12.23
N MET A 361 -3.31 -5.27 13.21
CA MET A 361 -3.88 -4.90 14.51
C MET A 361 -2.96 -3.96 15.28
N ARG A 362 -1.64 -4.15 15.21
CA ARG A 362 -0.66 -3.22 15.83
C ARG A 362 -0.76 -1.80 15.25
N CYS A 363 -0.99 -1.70 13.93
CA CYS A 363 -1.21 -0.43 13.26
C CYS A 363 -2.49 0.24 13.75
N ILE A 364 -3.61 -0.50 13.78
CA ILE A 364 -4.91 0.00 14.23
C ILE A 364 -4.82 0.47 15.68
N ASP A 365 -4.21 -0.32 16.56
CA ASP A 365 -4.02 0.05 17.98
C ASP A 365 -3.17 1.30 18.15
N ALA A 366 -2.11 1.46 17.35
CA ALA A 366 -1.29 2.67 17.38
C ALA A 366 -2.10 3.91 16.95
N ILE A 367 -2.94 3.78 15.93
CA ILE A 367 -3.83 4.85 15.46
C ILE A 367 -4.89 5.17 16.52
N GLN A 368 -5.52 4.16 17.12
CA GLN A 368 -6.52 4.36 18.18
C GLN A 368 -5.93 5.06 19.41
N ARG A 369 -4.74 4.64 19.85
CA ARG A 369 -4.01 5.32 20.94
C ARG A 369 -3.69 6.78 20.61
N LEU A 370 -3.34 7.07 19.36
CA LEU A 370 -3.12 8.45 18.91
C LEU A 370 -4.41 9.27 18.99
N TYR A 371 -5.54 8.74 18.53
CA TYR A 371 -6.85 9.42 18.63
C TYR A 371 -7.23 9.73 20.08
N GLU A 372 -7.04 8.78 21.00
CA GLU A 372 -7.31 9.00 22.43
C GLU A 372 -6.40 10.08 23.03
N ARG A 373 -5.11 10.03 22.73
CA ARG A 373 -4.13 11.03 23.21
C ARG A 373 -4.51 12.44 22.75
N ILE A 374 -4.89 12.58 21.47
CA ILE A 374 -5.32 13.85 20.90
C ILE A 374 -6.60 14.35 21.61
N ASN A 375 -7.60 13.47 21.75
CA ASN A 375 -8.87 13.83 22.40
C ASN A 375 -8.69 14.19 23.88
N ALA A 376 -7.78 13.55 24.59
CA ALA A 376 -7.46 13.88 25.99
C ALA A 376 -6.82 15.26 26.12
N ASN A 377 -5.99 15.68 25.15
CA ASN A 377 -5.35 16.99 25.14
C ASN A 377 -6.31 18.15 24.81
N LEU A 378 -7.45 17.86 24.18
CA LEU A 378 -8.50 18.88 23.90
C LEU A 378 -9.37 19.19 25.13
N LYS A 379 -9.37 18.32 26.11
CA LYS A 379 -10.18 18.45 27.36
C LYS A 379 -9.43 19.15 28.49
N LYS A 380 -8.13 19.39 28.31
CA LYS A 380 -7.27 20.20 29.17
C LYS A 380 -7.20 21.64 28.70
#